data_5abcbb37f48dd1dcf8ef4572a0a71435
#
_entry.id   5abcbb37f48dd1dcf8ef4572a0a71435
#
_cell.length_a   1.000
_cell.length_b   1.000
_cell.length_c   1.000
_cell.angle_alpha   90.00
_cell.angle_beta   90.00
_cell.angle_gamma   90.00
#
_symmetry.space_group_name_H-M   'P 1'
#
loop_
_entity.id
_entity.type
_entity.pdbx_description
1 polymer ?
#
loop_
_entity_poly.entity_id
_entity_poly.type
_entity_poly.pdbx_seq_one_letter_code
_entity_poly.pdbx_strand_id
1 'polypeptide(L)'
;LKKVVKICEKYFSNFPSHKNEIEINTFKNYKPFNVTRKEANYQNHLVIGGIAPGYTNKEKVCISLLINLLGGPALNSRLVLSIREKHGYAYNIEANYTPYLDIGFWTIYLGCDQKFLKKSIDIINKELKKLCEKELSYSQLKNAKTQMKGHIALNMDSNSGMMLGLGKSLLIFNKIDDIKEIHRQIDEIKADDLLVVANKYLHPDKCSSLIFDLK
;
A
#
# COMPACT_ATOMS: atom_id res chain seq x y z
N LEU A 1 26.90 20.28 -7.71
CA LEU A 1 26.66 19.23 -8.70
C LEU A 1 27.95 18.60 -9.20
N LYS A 2 28.94 19.40 -9.77
CA LYS A 2 30.23 18.88 -10.31
C LYS A 2 31.02 18.02 -9.32
N LYS A 3 31.05 18.36 -8.02
CA LYS A 3 31.74 17.59 -6.99
C LYS A 3 31.06 16.21 -6.75
N VAL A 4 29.71 16.16 -6.78
CA VAL A 4 28.95 14.94 -6.64
C VAL A 4 29.19 14.02 -7.83
N VAL A 5 29.13 14.54 -9.06
CA VAL A 5 29.43 13.77 -10.28
C VAL A 5 30.80 13.12 -10.19
N LYS A 6 31.86 13.88 -9.83
CA LYS A 6 33.24 13.34 -9.66
C LYS A 6 33.30 12.21 -8.62
N ILE A 7 32.55 12.32 -7.52
CA ILE A 7 32.48 11.26 -6.51
C ILE A 7 31.81 10.01 -7.08
N CYS A 8 30.68 10.19 -7.76
CA CYS A 8 29.98 9.09 -8.42
C CYS A 8 30.87 8.40 -9.47
N GLU A 9 31.52 9.15 -10.32
CA GLU A 9 32.47 8.59 -11.31
C GLU A 9 33.60 7.81 -10.64
N LYS A 10 34.19 8.35 -9.57
CA LYS A 10 35.25 7.66 -8.82
C LYS A 10 34.85 6.30 -8.28
N TYR A 11 33.62 6.17 -7.75
CA TYR A 11 33.18 4.96 -7.06
C TYR A 11 32.37 4.02 -7.93
N PHE A 12 31.72 4.50 -8.99
CA PHE A 12 30.80 3.69 -9.79
C PHE A 12 31.24 3.44 -11.23
N SER A 13 32.24 4.18 -11.77
CA SER A 13 32.70 4.00 -13.15
C SER A 13 33.21 2.58 -13.48
N ASN A 14 33.73 1.88 -12.47
CA ASN A 14 34.26 0.53 -12.65
C ASN A 14 33.23 -0.59 -12.43
N PHE A 15 31.96 -0.25 -12.18
CA PHE A 15 30.92 -1.29 -12.11
C PHE A 15 30.74 -1.92 -13.50
N PRO A 16 30.81 -3.27 -13.59
CA PRO A 16 30.63 -3.94 -14.86
C PRO A 16 29.24 -3.67 -15.39
N SER A 17 29.15 -3.24 -16.65
CA SER A 17 27.88 -3.12 -17.36
C SER A 17 27.41 -4.53 -17.72
N HIS A 18 26.59 -5.13 -16.88
CA HIS A 18 25.93 -6.38 -17.21
C HIS A 18 24.63 -6.08 -17.95
N LYS A 19 24.56 -6.47 -19.22
CA LYS A 19 23.27 -6.66 -19.88
C LYS A 19 22.68 -7.99 -19.39
N ASN A 20 22.16 -8.01 -18.18
CA ASN A 20 21.35 -9.13 -17.75
C ASN A 20 20.00 -9.00 -18.43
N GLU A 21 19.73 -9.84 -19.41
CA GLU A 21 18.39 -10.14 -19.86
C GLU A 21 17.70 -10.92 -18.73
N ILE A 22 17.15 -10.21 -17.77
CA ILE A 22 16.35 -10.81 -16.72
C ILE A 22 15.03 -11.20 -17.39
N GLU A 23 14.79 -12.47 -17.63
CA GLU A 23 13.47 -12.96 -17.95
C GLU A 23 12.53 -12.64 -16.80
N ILE A 24 11.69 -11.63 -16.97
CA ILE A 24 10.64 -11.29 -16.03
C ILE A 24 9.48 -12.28 -16.28
N ASN A 25 9.44 -13.32 -15.46
CA ASN A 25 8.29 -14.22 -15.45
C ASN A 25 7.07 -13.45 -14.96
N THR A 26 6.11 -13.17 -15.86
CA THR A 26 4.86 -12.52 -15.50
C THR A 26 4.05 -13.40 -14.58
N PHE A 27 3.56 -12.84 -13.49
CA PHE A 27 2.68 -13.52 -12.54
C PHE A 27 1.35 -13.89 -13.23
N LYS A 28 1.03 -15.19 -13.26
CA LYS A 28 -0.12 -15.68 -14.04
C LYS A 28 -1.33 -16.08 -13.21
N ASN A 29 -1.15 -16.60 -12.00
CA ASN A 29 -2.24 -17.21 -11.24
C ASN A 29 -2.17 -16.88 -9.75
N TYR A 30 -3.15 -16.13 -9.27
CA TYR A 30 -3.40 -15.94 -7.85
C TYR A 30 -4.59 -16.77 -7.40
N LYS A 31 -4.38 -17.55 -6.34
CA LYS A 31 -5.46 -18.24 -5.64
C LYS A 31 -5.44 -17.78 -4.17
N PRO A 32 -6.53 -17.23 -3.65
CA PRO A 32 -6.62 -16.88 -2.24
C PRO A 32 -6.35 -18.10 -1.35
N PHE A 33 -5.70 -17.87 -0.23
CA PHE A 33 -5.41 -18.90 0.77
C PHE A 33 -5.64 -18.37 2.18
N ASN A 34 -5.92 -19.28 3.11
CA ASN A 34 -6.02 -18.96 4.53
C ASN A 34 -5.15 -19.96 5.28
N VAL A 35 -4.13 -19.43 5.97
CA VAL A 35 -3.15 -20.24 6.68
C VAL A 35 -3.05 -19.75 8.12
N THR A 36 -3.14 -20.69 9.07
CA THR A 36 -2.87 -20.42 10.48
C THR A 36 -1.69 -21.28 10.93
N ARG A 37 -0.72 -20.65 11.57
CA ARG A 37 0.43 -21.31 12.18
C ARG A 37 0.46 -21.00 13.67
N LYS A 38 0.80 -22.00 14.49
CA LYS A 38 0.99 -21.82 15.93
C LYS A 38 2.47 -21.54 16.20
N GLU A 39 2.73 -20.42 16.82
CA GLU A 39 4.08 -19.98 17.15
C GLU A 39 4.16 -19.52 18.61
N ALA A 40 5.36 -19.59 19.20
CA ALA A 40 5.61 -19.08 20.56
C ALA A 40 5.82 -17.56 20.53
N ASN A 41 4.74 -16.82 20.34
CA ASN A 41 4.73 -15.35 20.28
C ASN A 41 4.10 -14.76 21.54
N TYR A 42 4.29 -13.46 21.76
CA TYR A 42 3.63 -12.71 22.85
C TYR A 42 2.22 -12.23 22.47
N GLN A 43 1.92 -12.17 21.16
CA GLN A 43 0.64 -11.73 20.60
C GLN A 43 0.38 -12.44 19.29
N ASN A 44 -0.86 -12.43 18.84
CA ASN A 44 -1.20 -12.90 17.50
C ASN A 44 -0.80 -11.86 16.46
N HIS A 45 -0.30 -12.36 15.34
CA HIS A 45 -0.03 -11.56 14.16
C HIS A 45 -0.93 -12.01 13.02
N LEU A 46 -1.63 -11.06 12.42
CA LEU A 46 -2.50 -11.28 11.27
C LEU A 46 -1.98 -10.47 10.10
N VAL A 47 -1.89 -11.11 8.94
CA VAL A 47 -1.74 -10.43 7.65
C VAL A 47 -2.91 -10.83 6.77
N ILE A 48 -3.67 -9.85 6.28
CA ILE A 48 -4.66 -10.03 5.22
C ILE A 48 -4.16 -9.27 4.00
N GLY A 49 -4.29 -9.84 2.82
CA GLY A 49 -3.84 -9.17 1.61
C GLY A 49 -4.30 -9.84 0.33
N GLY A 50 -3.93 -9.26 -0.78
CA GLY A 50 -4.26 -9.73 -2.10
C GLY A 50 -3.39 -9.11 -3.17
N ILE A 51 -3.62 -9.52 -4.40
CA ILE A 51 -2.96 -8.90 -5.55
C ILE A 51 -3.42 -7.45 -5.72
N ALA A 52 -2.56 -6.67 -6.35
CA ALA A 52 -2.80 -5.27 -6.68
C ALA A 52 -2.15 -4.93 -8.03
N PRO A 53 -2.47 -3.78 -8.64
CA PRO A 53 -1.86 -3.38 -9.90
C PRO A 53 -0.35 -3.10 -9.72
N GLY A 54 0.43 -3.37 -10.78
CA GLY A 54 1.84 -3.00 -10.84
C GLY A 54 2.06 -1.51 -11.19
N TYR A 55 3.33 -1.11 -11.32
CA TYR A 55 3.72 0.29 -11.57
C TYR A 55 3.14 0.90 -12.84
N THR A 56 3.00 0.12 -13.90
CA THR A 56 2.55 0.60 -15.20
C THR A 56 1.04 0.73 -15.34
N ASN A 57 0.30 0.15 -14.39
CA ASN A 57 -1.16 0.15 -14.42
C ASN A 57 -1.73 1.49 -13.93
N LYS A 58 -2.72 2.03 -14.66
CA LYS A 58 -3.39 3.29 -14.31
C LYS A 58 -4.14 3.23 -12.98
N GLU A 59 -4.61 2.05 -12.56
CA GLU A 59 -5.32 1.84 -11.31
C GLU A 59 -4.44 2.00 -10.05
N LYS A 60 -3.10 2.11 -10.21
CA LYS A 60 -2.16 2.22 -9.08
C LYS A 60 -2.45 3.41 -8.16
N VAL A 61 -2.92 4.53 -8.69
CA VAL A 61 -3.22 5.72 -7.88
C VAL A 61 -4.50 5.51 -7.08
N CYS A 62 -5.51 4.86 -7.67
CA CYS A 62 -6.75 4.51 -6.99
C CYS A 62 -6.51 3.53 -5.83
N ILE A 63 -5.76 2.44 -6.06
CA ILE A 63 -5.46 1.48 -4.99
C ILE A 63 -4.60 2.13 -3.90
N SER A 64 -3.64 2.99 -4.25
CA SER A 64 -2.86 3.75 -3.27
C SER A 64 -3.75 4.61 -2.37
N LEU A 65 -4.74 5.30 -2.95
CA LEU A 65 -5.69 6.12 -2.20
C LEU A 65 -6.58 5.27 -1.30
N LEU A 66 -7.09 4.13 -1.78
CA LEU A 66 -7.89 3.20 -1.00
C LEU A 66 -7.13 2.62 0.19
N ILE A 67 -5.90 2.18 -0.02
CA ILE A 67 -5.06 1.61 1.04
C ILE A 67 -4.66 2.69 2.06
N ASN A 68 -4.35 3.91 1.60
CA ASN A 68 -4.07 5.03 2.50
C ASN A 68 -5.30 5.39 3.36
N LEU A 69 -6.49 5.41 2.78
CA LEU A 69 -7.75 5.63 3.51
C LEU A 69 -8.04 4.51 4.52
N LEU A 70 -7.73 3.26 4.14
CA LEU A 70 -8.04 2.07 4.93
C LEU A 70 -7.16 1.98 6.18
N GLY A 71 -5.83 2.07 6.02
CA GLY A 71 -4.87 1.87 7.12
C GLY A 71 -3.52 2.54 6.86
N GLY A 72 -3.50 3.68 6.14
CA GLY A 72 -2.30 4.50 5.97
C GLY A 72 -1.79 5.10 7.29
N PRO A 73 -0.66 5.81 7.27
CA PRO A 73 0.06 6.23 8.48
C PRO A 73 -0.69 7.27 9.34
N ALA A 74 -1.82 7.79 8.88
CA ALA A 74 -2.59 8.78 9.62
C ALA A 74 -3.49 8.13 10.68
N LEU A 75 -3.58 8.77 11.85
CA LEU A 75 -4.40 8.34 12.97
C LEU A 75 -5.92 8.28 12.66
N ASN A 76 -6.36 8.95 11.61
CA ASN A 76 -7.76 8.97 11.16
C ASN A 76 -8.06 7.94 10.07
N SER A 77 -7.16 7.00 9.79
CA SER A 77 -7.45 5.90 8.87
C SER A 77 -8.56 5.00 9.42
N ARG A 78 -9.36 4.40 8.54
CA ARG A 78 -10.58 3.67 8.93
C ARG A 78 -10.31 2.53 9.90
N LEU A 79 -9.26 1.76 9.68
CA LEU A 79 -8.91 0.64 10.56
C LEU A 79 -8.37 1.10 11.90
N VAL A 80 -7.55 2.17 11.93
CA VAL A 80 -7.06 2.75 13.18
C VAL A 80 -8.26 3.23 14.02
N LEU A 81 -9.17 3.98 13.43
CA LEU A 81 -10.36 4.48 14.14
C LEU A 81 -11.26 3.34 14.62
N SER A 82 -11.50 2.32 13.78
CA SER A 82 -12.46 1.26 14.10
C SER A 82 -11.91 0.20 15.04
N ILE A 83 -10.63 -0.15 14.95
CA ILE A 83 -10.03 -1.25 15.73
C ILE A 83 -9.27 -0.72 16.95
N ARG A 84 -8.43 0.30 16.76
CA ARG A 84 -7.59 0.84 17.83
C ARG A 84 -8.33 1.85 18.70
N GLU A 85 -8.84 2.93 18.10
CA GLU A 85 -9.40 4.04 18.88
C GLU A 85 -10.76 3.67 19.49
N LYS A 86 -11.64 3.02 18.72
CA LYS A 86 -12.98 2.68 19.18
C LYS A 86 -13.02 1.48 20.14
N HIS A 87 -12.20 0.48 19.89
CA HIS A 87 -12.30 -0.82 20.59
C HIS A 87 -11.05 -1.20 21.39
N GLY A 88 -9.90 -0.59 21.14
CA GLY A 88 -8.64 -0.95 21.80
C GLY A 88 -8.19 -2.39 21.53
N TYR A 89 -8.57 -2.97 20.39
CA TYR A 89 -8.28 -4.39 20.09
C TYR A 89 -6.86 -4.62 19.59
N ALA A 90 -6.24 -3.62 18.97
CA ALA A 90 -4.88 -3.71 18.47
C ALA A 90 -4.14 -2.40 18.72
N TYR A 91 -2.88 -2.51 19.07
CA TYR A 91 -2.00 -1.35 19.19
C TYR A 91 -1.38 -0.97 17.82
N ASN A 92 -0.95 -1.96 17.09
CA ASN A 92 -0.38 -1.79 15.74
C ASN A 92 -1.34 -2.33 14.69
N ILE A 93 -1.74 -1.46 13.78
CA ILE A 93 -2.52 -1.79 12.59
C ILE A 93 -2.12 -0.87 11.46
N GLU A 94 -1.80 -1.45 10.31
CA GLU A 94 -1.36 -0.72 9.13
C GLU A 94 -1.82 -1.41 7.85
N ALA A 95 -2.00 -0.63 6.81
CA ALA A 95 -2.25 -1.13 5.47
C ALA A 95 -1.21 -0.57 4.51
N ASN A 96 -0.64 -1.45 3.69
CA ASN A 96 0.43 -1.13 2.76
C ASN A 96 0.10 -1.62 1.35
N TYR A 97 0.56 -0.88 0.35
CA TYR A 97 0.53 -1.26 -1.05
C TYR A 97 1.94 -1.24 -1.63
N THR A 98 2.35 -2.36 -2.21
CA THR A 98 3.66 -2.53 -2.82
C THR A 98 3.50 -2.91 -4.29
N PRO A 99 3.71 -1.96 -5.22
CA PRO A 99 3.74 -2.25 -6.65
C PRO A 99 5.09 -2.81 -7.08
N TYR A 100 5.07 -3.74 -8.06
CA TYR A 100 6.21 -4.20 -8.86
C TYR A 100 5.97 -3.84 -10.34
N LEU A 101 6.82 -4.33 -11.25
CA LEU A 101 6.73 -3.96 -12.67
C LEU A 101 5.43 -4.45 -13.31
N ASP A 102 5.06 -5.70 -13.08
CA ASP A 102 3.93 -6.38 -13.71
C ASP A 102 2.69 -6.47 -12.80
N ILE A 103 2.92 -6.68 -11.50
CA ILE A 103 1.89 -6.86 -10.49
C ILE A 103 2.29 -6.14 -9.21
N GLY A 104 1.35 -5.93 -8.31
CA GLY A 104 1.60 -5.51 -6.94
C GLY A 104 0.86 -6.40 -5.96
N PHE A 105 1.03 -6.12 -4.69
CA PHE A 105 0.20 -6.65 -3.63
C PHE A 105 -0.12 -5.57 -2.60
N TRP A 106 -1.22 -5.75 -1.91
CA TRP A 106 -1.57 -4.96 -0.75
C TRP A 106 -1.70 -5.86 0.47
N THR A 107 -1.43 -5.30 1.64
CA THR A 107 -1.54 -6.01 2.92
C THR A 107 -2.15 -5.12 3.98
N ILE A 108 -2.88 -5.75 4.91
CA ILE A 108 -3.23 -5.20 6.21
C ILE A 108 -2.51 -6.07 7.23
N TYR A 109 -1.70 -5.46 8.07
CA TYR A 109 -1.07 -6.10 9.21
C TYR A 109 -1.74 -5.66 10.51
N LEU A 110 -1.88 -6.59 11.44
CA LEU A 110 -2.45 -6.33 12.76
C LEU A 110 -1.78 -7.23 13.80
N GLY A 111 -1.37 -6.63 14.94
CA GLY A 111 -0.95 -7.34 16.14
C GLY A 111 -1.97 -7.16 17.25
N CYS A 112 -2.49 -8.26 17.81
CA CYS A 112 -3.52 -8.21 18.87
C CYS A 112 -3.49 -9.42 19.80
N ASP A 113 -4.18 -9.30 20.94
CA ASP A 113 -4.44 -10.44 21.83
C ASP A 113 -5.38 -11.46 21.18
N GLN A 114 -5.25 -12.73 21.59
CA GLN A 114 -6.08 -13.86 21.12
C GLN A 114 -7.59 -13.58 21.17
N LYS A 115 -8.07 -13.01 22.28
CA LYS A 115 -9.49 -12.71 22.49
C LYS A 115 -10.08 -11.68 21.52
N PHE A 116 -9.22 -10.91 20.83
CA PHE A 116 -9.62 -9.84 19.90
C PHE A 116 -9.41 -10.21 18.44
N LEU A 117 -8.67 -11.28 18.13
CA LEU A 117 -8.29 -11.64 16.75
C LEU A 117 -9.53 -11.78 15.84
N LYS A 118 -10.50 -12.61 16.22
CA LYS A 118 -11.73 -12.82 15.43
C LYS A 118 -12.50 -11.52 15.22
N LYS A 119 -12.70 -10.75 16.29
CA LYS A 119 -13.42 -9.46 16.23
C LYS A 119 -12.72 -8.46 15.30
N SER A 120 -11.39 -8.44 15.33
CA SER A 120 -10.58 -7.58 14.45
C SER A 120 -10.71 -8.00 12.99
N ILE A 121 -10.69 -9.30 12.68
CA ILE A 121 -10.92 -9.83 11.33
C ILE A 121 -12.32 -9.42 10.83
N ASP A 122 -13.35 -9.55 11.66
CA ASP A 122 -14.71 -9.16 11.29
C ASP A 122 -14.83 -7.67 10.97
N ILE A 123 -14.12 -6.81 11.73
CA ILE A 123 -14.10 -5.37 11.47
C ILE A 123 -13.35 -5.08 10.16
N ILE A 124 -12.19 -5.71 9.91
CA ILE A 124 -11.44 -5.56 8.66
C ILE A 124 -12.33 -5.92 7.46
N ASN A 125 -12.94 -7.10 7.50
CA ASN A 125 -13.83 -7.57 6.43
C ASN A 125 -15.02 -6.61 6.21
N LYS A 126 -15.58 -6.06 7.29
CA LYS A 126 -16.65 -5.08 7.20
C LYS A 126 -16.20 -3.77 6.53
N GLU A 127 -14.99 -3.28 6.84
CA GLU A 127 -14.46 -2.06 6.20
C GLU A 127 -14.11 -2.30 4.72
N LEU A 128 -13.54 -3.46 4.38
CA LEU A 128 -13.29 -3.86 2.99
C LEU A 128 -14.62 -3.93 2.21
N LYS A 129 -15.63 -4.59 2.77
CA LYS A 129 -16.97 -4.72 2.18
C LYS A 129 -17.62 -3.37 1.91
N LYS A 130 -17.54 -2.44 2.87
CA LYS A 130 -18.06 -1.07 2.69
C LYS A 130 -17.42 -0.34 1.51
N LEU A 131 -16.11 -0.55 1.27
CA LEU A 131 -15.42 0.05 0.11
C LEU A 131 -15.85 -0.58 -1.22
N CYS A 132 -16.29 -1.84 -1.19
CA CYS A 132 -16.79 -2.55 -2.37
C CYS A 132 -18.28 -2.31 -2.68
N GLU A 133 -19.07 -1.95 -1.66
CA GLU A 133 -20.52 -1.84 -1.80
C GLU A 133 -21.02 -0.40 -2.00
N LYS A 134 -20.25 0.58 -1.54
CA LYS A 134 -20.69 1.97 -1.53
C LYS A 134 -19.58 2.94 -1.91
N GLU A 135 -19.90 3.81 -2.85
CA GLU A 135 -19.05 4.94 -3.20
C GLU A 135 -18.75 5.84 -1.99
N LEU A 136 -17.55 6.42 -2.01
CA LEU A 136 -17.19 7.46 -1.05
C LEU A 136 -18.07 8.71 -1.30
N SER A 137 -18.58 9.30 -0.23
CA SER A 137 -19.22 10.61 -0.34
C SER A 137 -18.22 11.66 -0.81
N TYR A 138 -18.70 12.77 -1.36
CA TYR A 138 -17.85 13.90 -1.78
C TYR A 138 -16.87 14.33 -0.69
N SER A 139 -17.33 14.46 0.54
CA SER A 139 -16.50 14.87 1.68
C SER A 139 -15.43 13.80 2.02
N GLN A 140 -15.78 12.52 2.00
CA GLN A 140 -14.84 11.43 2.23
C GLN A 140 -13.75 11.37 1.16
N LEU A 141 -14.12 11.48 -0.11
CA LEU A 141 -13.20 11.51 -1.23
C LEU A 141 -12.25 12.71 -1.15
N LYS A 142 -12.80 13.92 -0.92
CA LYS A 142 -12.02 15.15 -0.75
C LYS A 142 -10.99 15.00 0.38
N ASN A 143 -11.41 14.51 1.54
CA ASN A 143 -10.53 14.34 2.69
C ASN A 143 -9.42 13.31 2.42
N ALA A 144 -9.75 12.17 1.79
CA ALA A 144 -8.79 11.15 1.41
C ALA A 144 -7.71 11.69 0.44
N LYS A 145 -8.12 12.45 -0.58
CA LYS A 145 -7.20 13.10 -1.53
C LYS A 145 -6.29 14.12 -0.83
N THR A 146 -6.88 14.96 0.02
CA THR A 146 -6.11 15.98 0.76
C THR A 146 -5.07 15.31 1.67
N GLN A 147 -5.47 14.26 2.39
CA GLN A 147 -4.58 13.49 3.26
C GLN A 147 -3.43 12.85 2.46
N MET A 148 -3.73 12.20 1.34
CA MET A 148 -2.72 11.56 0.49
C MET A 148 -1.71 12.59 -0.05
N LYS A 149 -2.18 13.75 -0.52
CA LYS A 149 -1.30 14.85 -0.96
C LYS A 149 -0.42 15.37 0.17
N GLY A 150 -0.98 15.51 1.37
CA GLY A 150 -0.22 15.90 2.57
C GLY A 150 0.90 14.91 2.91
N HIS A 151 0.64 13.60 2.84
CA HIS A 151 1.67 12.57 3.06
C HIS A 151 2.78 12.63 2.00
N ILE A 152 2.42 12.85 0.73
CA ILE A 152 3.41 13.01 -0.34
C ILE A 152 4.29 14.23 -0.08
N ALA A 153 3.70 15.36 0.30
CA ALA A 153 4.44 16.59 0.60
C ALA A 153 5.41 16.40 1.77
N LEU A 154 4.98 15.75 2.86
CA LEU A 154 5.83 15.46 4.01
C LEU A 154 7.00 14.52 3.65
N ASN A 155 6.78 13.53 2.79
CA ASN A 155 7.85 12.65 2.32
C ASN A 155 8.87 13.38 1.44
N MET A 156 8.44 14.40 0.70
CA MET A 156 9.33 15.24 -0.13
C MET A 156 10.13 16.28 0.66
N ASP A 157 9.72 16.59 1.87
CA ASP A 157 10.46 17.51 2.77
C ASP A 157 11.78 16.87 3.26
N SER A 158 11.87 15.55 3.26
CA SER A 158 13.11 14.83 3.53
C SER A 158 13.98 14.73 2.28
N ASN A 159 15.20 15.32 2.30
CA ASN A 159 16.14 15.21 1.20
C ASN A 159 16.45 13.75 0.82
N SER A 160 16.58 12.85 1.79
CA SER A 160 16.79 11.43 1.55
C SER A 160 15.57 10.75 0.92
N GLY A 161 14.37 11.06 1.41
CA GLY A 161 13.12 10.57 0.84
C GLY A 161 12.91 11.04 -0.59
N MET A 162 13.17 12.33 -0.85
CA MET A 162 13.12 12.90 -2.19
C MET A 162 14.12 12.23 -3.14
N MET A 163 15.38 12.08 -2.72
CA MET A 163 16.42 11.44 -3.53
C MET A 163 16.02 9.99 -3.92
N LEU A 164 15.57 9.19 -2.95
CA LEU A 164 15.15 7.82 -3.20
C LEU A 164 13.90 7.75 -4.11
N GLY A 165 12.94 8.64 -3.90
CA GLY A 165 11.75 8.74 -4.72
C GLY A 165 12.05 9.09 -6.17
N LEU A 166 12.89 10.11 -6.40
CA LEU A 166 13.33 10.54 -7.73
C LEU A 166 14.15 9.45 -8.41
N GLY A 167 15.10 8.82 -7.70
CA GLY A 167 15.90 7.71 -8.21
C GLY A 167 15.04 6.52 -8.64
N LYS A 168 14.07 6.15 -7.82
CA LYS A 168 13.10 5.08 -8.13
C LYS A 168 12.24 5.42 -9.35
N SER A 169 11.75 6.66 -9.44
CA SER A 169 10.95 7.12 -10.57
C SER A 169 11.75 7.05 -11.88
N LEU A 170 13.00 7.51 -11.85
CA LEU A 170 13.88 7.45 -13.01
C LEU A 170 14.16 6.01 -13.45
N LEU A 171 14.46 5.10 -12.51
CA LEU A 171 14.74 3.70 -12.80
C LEU A 171 13.53 2.94 -13.37
N ILE A 172 12.33 3.21 -12.85
CA ILE A 172 11.12 2.47 -13.25
C ILE A 172 10.48 3.05 -14.50
N PHE A 173 10.40 4.39 -14.59
CA PHE A 173 9.62 5.07 -15.62
C PHE A 173 10.50 5.81 -16.64
N ASN A 174 11.82 5.86 -16.44
CA ASN A 174 12.76 6.70 -17.17
C ASN A 174 12.30 8.18 -17.21
N LYS A 175 11.57 8.61 -16.19
CA LYS A 175 10.92 9.92 -16.09
C LYS A 175 10.79 10.32 -14.62
N ILE A 176 10.90 11.62 -14.37
CA ILE A 176 10.61 12.23 -13.07
C ILE A 176 9.34 13.05 -13.25
N ASP A 177 8.28 12.67 -12.56
CA ASP A 177 7.05 13.46 -12.53
C ASP A 177 7.17 14.62 -11.54
N ASP A 178 6.71 15.80 -11.96
CA ASP A 178 6.55 16.94 -11.05
C ASP A 178 5.44 16.61 -10.02
N ILE A 179 5.60 17.16 -8.82
CA ILE A 179 4.57 17.03 -7.76
C ILE A 179 3.20 17.51 -8.22
N LYS A 180 3.15 18.51 -9.08
CA LYS A 180 1.90 19.01 -9.67
C LYS A 180 1.19 17.96 -10.50
N GLU A 181 1.95 17.17 -11.26
CA GLU A 181 1.40 16.07 -12.06
C GLU A 181 0.86 14.95 -11.16
N ILE A 182 1.58 14.62 -10.09
CA ILE A 182 1.12 13.63 -9.11
C ILE A 182 -0.18 14.11 -8.44
N HIS A 183 -0.25 15.39 -8.05
CA HIS A 183 -1.46 15.98 -7.48
C HIS A 183 -2.62 15.98 -8.46
N ARG A 184 -2.37 16.28 -9.75
CA ARG A 184 -3.38 16.23 -10.81
C ARG A 184 -3.98 14.83 -10.93
N GLN A 185 -3.14 13.79 -10.98
CA GLN A 185 -3.58 12.40 -11.03
C GLN A 185 -4.48 12.03 -9.83
N ILE A 186 -4.13 12.49 -8.63
CA ILE A 186 -4.96 12.29 -7.44
C ILE A 186 -6.28 13.05 -7.57
N ASP A 187 -6.26 14.28 -8.08
CA ASP A 187 -7.47 15.12 -8.21
C ASP A 187 -8.45 14.57 -9.25
N GLU A 188 -7.99 13.88 -10.26
CA GLU A 188 -8.81 13.27 -11.31
C GLU A 188 -9.56 12.01 -10.85
N ILE A 189 -9.17 11.38 -9.74
CA ILE A 189 -9.86 10.18 -9.22
C ILE A 189 -11.32 10.51 -8.88
N LYS A 190 -12.24 9.70 -9.36
CA LYS A 190 -13.66 9.79 -9.03
C LYS A 190 -14.07 8.69 -8.03
N ALA A 191 -15.24 8.85 -7.42
CA ALA A 191 -15.75 7.89 -6.44
C ALA A 191 -16.08 6.53 -7.07
N ASP A 192 -16.61 6.54 -8.28
CA ASP A 192 -16.89 5.35 -9.09
C ASP A 192 -15.62 4.59 -9.47
N ASP A 193 -14.53 5.28 -9.84
CA ASP A 193 -13.22 4.66 -10.10
C ASP A 193 -12.74 3.86 -8.87
N LEU A 194 -12.88 4.44 -7.68
CA LEU A 194 -12.50 3.78 -6.43
C LEU A 194 -13.37 2.56 -6.13
N LEU A 195 -14.67 2.63 -6.40
CA LEU A 195 -15.59 1.51 -6.20
C LEU A 195 -15.22 0.34 -7.14
N VAL A 196 -14.94 0.63 -8.40
CA VAL A 196 -14.49 -0.39 -9.38
C VAL A 196 -13.20 -1.05 -8.93
N VAL A 197 -12.20 -0.25 -8.54
CA VAL A 197 -10.90 -0.76 -8.08
C VAL A 197 -11.02 -1.53 -6.77
N ALA A 198 -11.85 -1.08 -5.84
CA ALA A 198 -12.12 -1.80 -4.59
C ALA A 198 -12.73 -3.19 -4.86
N ASN A 199 -13.75 -3.29 -5.72
CA ASN A 199 -14.35 -4.58 -6.10
C ASN A 199 -13.37 -5.51 -6.82
N LYS A 200 -12.44 -4.95 -7.58
CA LYS A 200 -11.43 -5.73 -8.30
C LYS A 200 -10.39 -6.34 -7.37
N TYR A 201 -9.91 -5.58 -6.38
CA TYR A 201 -8.73 -5.96 -5.59
C TYR A 201 -8.97 -6.15 -4.09
N LEU A 202 -9.99 -5.50 -3.50
CA LEU A 202 -10.21 -5.50 -2.05
C LEU A 202 -11.40 -6.36 -1.59
N HIS A 203 -12.10 -7.01 -2.54
CA HIS A 203 -13.24 -7.85 -2.16
C HIS A 203 -12.78 -8.98 -1.24
N PRO A 204 -13.44 -9.20 -0.07
CA PRO A 204 -13.00 -10.19 0.93
C PRO A 204 -12.78 -11.60 0.36
N ASP A 205 -13.58 -12.04 -0.61
CA ASP A 205 -13.46 -13.37 -1.23
C ASP A 205 -12.19 -13.53 -2.10
N LYS A 206 -11.51 -12.43 -2.39
CA LYS A 206 -10.26 -12.40 -3.16
C LYS A 206 -9.03 -12.22 -2.28
N CYS A 207 -9.21 -12.15 -0.96
CA CYS A 207 -8.13 -11.93 -0.01
C CYS A 207 -7.54 -13.24 0.49
N SER A 208 -6.24 -13.23 0.70
CA SER A 208 -5.53 -14.26 1.47
C SER A 208 -5.34 -13.80 2.91
N SER A 209 -5.23 -14.75 3.83
CA SER A 209 -4.86 -14.47 5.22
C SER A 209 -3.78 -15.41 5.74
N LEU A 210 -2.88 -14.85 6.55
CA LEU A 210 -1.88 -15.56 7.32
C LEU A 210 -2.01 -15.13 8.79
N ILE A 211 -2.19 -16.12 9.66
CA ILE A 211 -2.29 -15.91 11.10
C ILE A 211 -1.16 -16.67 11.78
N PHE A 212 -0.38 -15.96 12.58
CA PHE A 212 0.49 -16.55 13.59
C PHE A 212 -0.25 -16.49 14.93
N ASP A 213 -0.78 -17.64 15.32
CA ASP A 213 -1.58 -17.81 16.53
C ASP A 213 -0.69 -18.23 17.70
N LEU A 214 -1.07 -17.81 18.91
CA LEU A 214 -0.36 -18.19 20.12
C LEU A 214 -0.48 -19.73 20.33
N LYS A 215 0.62 -20.32 20.81
CA LYS A 215 0.63 -21.69 21.31
C LYS A 215 -0.10 -21.78 22.63
#